data_c6ab59ee42d64cf5e7b83a202cc4295e
#
_entry.id   c6ab59ee42d64cf5e7b83a202cc4295e
#
_cell.length_a   1.000
_cell.length_b   1.000
_cell.length_c   1.000
_cell.angle_alpha   90.00
_cell.angle_beta   90.00
_cell.angle_gamma   90.00
#
_symmetry.space_group_name_H-M   'P 1'
#
loop_
_entity.id
_entity.type
_entity.pdbx_description
1 polymer ?
#
loop_
_entity_poly.entity_id
_entity_poly.type
_entity_poly.pdbx_seq_one_letter_code
_entity_poly.pdbx_strand_id
1 'polypeptide(L)'
;MKLESGQNRIVKSKHLGYGLLKGAVGTGKTTAAIYRGIYLKNQYCMYDKDKVLILSKHEENLNHIKNIYNDAEKTGVQYITLFSYIEDKLYFSVIYKIINKYFWEYIENNNLQCKIASEKEKRTIIEECINDVKAEYKNLKYIDIKYSKFFLEEIQWMKDCMYYDLEEYKNADRIGRKTKKGEGPQRIIKNSKIREAIFKIMLLYNKKLKDKNLVDYSDVVYIALKEAFQNKENTFNHIIVDEAQNFTKLELKFIEALGRKNIYSSILFVADKEKSSNPKGWITKGRKLNNLQLGFEFKRFNLNKKISMDIKDIDDYKITKKVSNSFMDKFEYVDIKHRRSYEFFRDLGSNEEIIVEDQGGKEEYKEDELAKLPVFNDIAAGEPILMNPCVEGEFNIPKYWVRGIKDCFILKVKGDSMIGANIEDGDHVVIKRQQMAENKDIVAVNLEGSATLKRLLIKKSGAVLMPENKKYKPIEILEEGASIIGVAVGIIKGK
;
A
#
# COMPACT_ATOMS: atom_id res chain seq x y z
N MET A 1 20.81 14.83 -13.94
CA MET A 1 20.62 13.62 -14.78
C MET A 1 20.23 14.04 -16.20
N LYS A 2 20.88 13.50 -17.25
CA LYS A 2 20.56 13.84 -18.65
C LYS A 2 19.50 12.86 -19.15
N LEU A 3 18.32 13.37 -19.52
CA LEU A 3 17.24 12.55 -20.05
C LEU A 3 17.58 12.05 -21.47
N GLU A 4 17.25 10.82 -21.78
CA GLU A 4 17.35 10.29 -23.15
C GLU A 4 16.31 10.94 -24.09
N SER A 5 16.55 10.88 -25.41
CA SER A 5 15.67 11.48 -26.41
C SER A 5 14.22 11.02 -26.34
N GLY A 6 14.01 9.72 -26.06
CA GLY A 6 12.68 9.13 -25.85
C GLY A 6 11.96 9.69 -24.62
N GLN A 7 12.67 9.87 -23.52
CA GLN A 7 12.15 10.47 -22.29
C GLN A 7 11.84 11.96 -22.53
N ASN A 8 12.76 12.71 -23.13
CA ASN A 8 12.56 14.13 -23.45
C ASN A 8 11.31 14.37 -24.32
N ARG A 9 11.02 13.48 -25.27
CA ARG A 9 9.81 13.55 -26.09
C ARG A 9 8.54 13.41 -25.27
N ILE A 10 8.55 12.59 -24.23
CA ILE A 10 7.42 12.41 -23.31
C ILE A 10 7.28 13.64 -22.41
N VAL A 11 8.38 14.07 -21.80
CA VAL A 11 8.43 15.23 -20.89
C VAL A 11 7.90 16.49 -21.60
N LYS A 12 8.39 16.80 -22.79
CA LYS A 12 8.02 18.00 -23.56
C LYS A 12 6.80 17.81 -24.47
N SER A 13 6.08 16.69 -24.36
CA SER A 13 4.89 16.46 -25.17
C SER A 13 3.84 17.55 -24.92
N LYS A 14 3.33 18.15 -26.00
CA LYS A 14 2.21 19.12 -25.93
C LYS A 14 0.85 18.44 -25.78
N HIS A 15 0.82 17.10 -25.75
CA HIS A 15 -0.42 16.38 -25.59
C HIS A 15 -0.95 16.52 -24.15
N LEU A 16 -2.17 16.96 -24.07
CA LEU A 16 -3.00 17.06 -22.87
C LEU A 16 -4.12 16.01 -22.96
N GLY A 17 -4.93 15.87 -21.92
CA GLY A 17 -5.92 14.79 -21.85
C GLY A 17 -5.32 13.49 -21.33
N TYR A 18 -5.76 12.34 -21.85
CA TYR A 18 -5.36 11.04 -21.31
C TYR A 18 -4.13 10.47 -22.02
N GLY A 19 -3.10 10.15 -21.25
CA GLY A 19 -1.87 9.52 -21.71
C GLY A 19 -1.63 8.16 -21.06
N LEU A 20 -0.99 7.25 -21.79
CA LEU A 20 -0.52 5.99 -21.27
C LEU A 20 0.94 5.78 -21.66
N LEU A 21 1.82 5.82 -20.68
CA LEU A 21 3.25 5.52 -20.82
C LEU A 21 3.51 4.06 -20.50
N LYS A 22 4.01 3.29 -21.45
CA LYS A 22 4.39 1.89 -21.29
C LYS A 22 5.87 1.66 -21.56
N GLY A 23 6.49 0.75 -20.83
CA GLY A 23 7.86 0.32 -21.03
C GLY A 23 8.20 -0.87 -20.15
N ALA A 24 9.31 -1.55 -20.43
CA ALA A 24 9.84 -2.59 -19.55
C ALA A 24 10.48 -1.98 -18.28
N VAL A 25 10.80 -2.82 -17.32
CA VAL A 25 11.59 -2.41 -16.14
C VAL A 25 12.94 -1.83 -16.58
N GLY A 26 13.41 -0.76 -15.93
CA GLY A 26 14.70 -0.13 -16.25
C GLY A 26 14.71 0.81 -17.47
N THR A 27 13.54 1.14 -18.06
CA THR A 27 13.45 2.11 -19.16
C THR A 27 13.29 3.56 -18.70
N GLY A 28 13.32 3.82 -17.40
CA GLY A 28 13.22 5.17 -16.82
C GLY A 28 11.82 5.80 -16.96
N LYS A 29 10.75 5.00 -16.93
CA LYS A 29 9.34 5.47 -16.98
C LYS A 29 9.02 6.45 -15.87
N THR A 30 9.31 6.06 -14.62
CA THR A 30 9.06 6.86 -13.43
C THR A 30 9.82 8.18 -13.49
N THR A 31 11.10 8.15 -13.90
CA THR A 31 11.90 9.36 -14.13
C THR A 31 11.26 10.28 -15.16
N ALA A 32 10.88 9.75 -16.32
CA ALA A 32 10.22 10.54 -17.38
C ALA A 32 8.88 11.13 -16.88
N ALA A 33 8.15 10.40 -16.07
CA ALA A 33 6.88 10.83 -15.47
C ALA A 33 7.08 12.00 -14.50
N ILE A 34 8.09 11.92 -13.63
CA ILE A 34 8.41 12.99 -12.67
C ILE A 34 8.86 14.26 -13.38
N TYR A 35 9.77 14.15 -14.34
CA TYR A 35 10.19 15.30 -15.15
C TYR A 35 9.02 15.88 -15.96
N ARG A 36 8.06 15.03 -16.39
CA ARG A 36 6.80 15.50 -17.00
C ARG A 36 5.97 16.29 -15.98
N GLY A 37 5.88 15.86 -14.73
CA GLY A 37 5.20 16.59 -13.65
C GLY A 37 5.82 17.96 -13.42
N ILE A 38 7.16 18.04 -13.36
CA ILE A 38 7.89 19.32 -13.24
C ILE A 38 7.63 20.22 -14.46
N TYR A 39 7.65 19.65 -15.67
CA TYR A 39 7.36 20.40 -16.88
C TYR A 39 5.93 20.94 -16.88
N LEU A 40 4.94 20.15 -16.49
CA LEU A 40 3.54 20.57 -16.38
C LEU A 40 3.36 21.66 -15.32
N LYS A 41 3.98 21.50 -14.15
CA LYS A 41 4.01 22.53 -13.08
C LYS A 41 4.47 23.87 -13.64
N ASN A 42 5.59 23.88 -14.37
CA ASN A 42 6.26 25.09 -14.82
C ASN A 42 5.63 25.73 -16.09
N GLN A 43 4.96 24.94 -16.94
CA GLN A 43 4.49 25.40 -18.25
C GLN A 43 2.96 25.54 -18.33
N TYR A 44 2.21 24.84 -17.49
CA TYR A 44 0.75 24.77 -17.60
C TYR A 44 0.00 25.14 -16.31
N CYS A 45 0.68 25.26 -15.16
CA CYS A 45 0.07 25.69 -13.90
C CYS A 45 0.23 27.21 -13.72
N MET A 46 -0.49 27.98 -14.53
CA MET A 46 -0.39 29.45 -14.57
C MET A 46 -1.18 30.12 -13.43
N TYR A 47 -2.29 29.54 -13.00
CA TYR A 47 -3.19 30.11 -12.00
C TYR A 47 -2.92 29.51 -10.62
N ASP A 48 -3.23 30.24 -9.53
CA ASP A 48 -3.01 29.80 -8.15
C ASP A 48 -3.69 28.48 -7.80
N LYS A 49 -4.85 28.23 -8.39
CA LYS A 49 -5.62 27.00 -8.20
C LYS A 49 -5.11 25.80 -9.04
N ASP A 50 -4.14 26.02 -9.91
CA ASP A 50 -3.61 24.94 -10.74
C ASP A 50 -2.66 24.06 -9.94
N LYS A 51 -2.87 22.74 -10.00
CA LYS A 51 -2.15 21.76 -9.20
C LYS A 51 -1.80 20.54 -10.04
N VAL A 52 -0.62 19.98 -9.77
CA VAL A 52 -0.17 18.69 -10.31
C VAL A 52 -0.16 17.68 -9.18
N LEU A 53 -0.71 16.48 -9.40
CA LEU A 53 -0.68 15.39 -8.45
C LEU A 53 0.10 14.22 -9.03
N ILE A 54 1.07 13.70 -8.27
CA ILE A 54 1.75 12.44 -8.56
C ILE A 54 1.26 11.41 -7.55
N LEU A 55 0.67 10.34 -8.07
CA LEU A 55 0.08 9.25 -7.29
C LEU A 55 0.88 7.97 -7.41
N SER A 56 1.05 7.32 -6.28
CA SER A 56 1.52 5.94 -6.19
C SER A 56 0.52 5.06 -5.43
N LYS A 57 0.64 3.75 -5.59
CA LYS A 57 -0.16 2.78 -4.83
C LYS A 57 0.39 2.59 -3.42
N HIS A 58 1.71 2.65 -3.25
CA HIS A 58 2.45 2.35 -2.02
C HIS A 58 3.37 3.50 -1.62
N GLU A 59 3.57 3.66 -0.30
CA GLU A 59 4.45 4.71 0.26
C GLU A 59 5.90 4.57 -0.19
N GLU A 60 6.40 3.34 -0.28
CA GLU A 60 7.79 3.07 -0.70
C GLU A 60 8.07 3.65 -2.08
N ASN A 61 7.17 3.40 -3.04
CA ASN A 61 7.28 3.97 -4.39
C ASN A 61 7.16 5.49 -4.38
N LEU A 62 6.32 6.03 -3.48
CA LEU A 62 6.17 7.48 -3.33
C LEU A 62 7.46 8.13 -2.83
N ASN A 63 8.15 7.51 -1.89
CA ASN A 63 9.43 8.00 -1.38
C ASN A 63 10.51 7.97 -2.46
N HIS A 64 10.57 6.91 -3.26
CA HIS A 64 11.45 6.85 -4.42
C HIS A 64 11.15 7.97 -5.43
N ILE A 65 9.88 8.22 -5.74
CA ILE A 65 9.43 9.31 -6.61
C ILE A 65 9.89 10.66 -6.06
N LYS A 66 9.72 10.91 -4.75
CA LYS A 66 10.17 12.16 -4.10
C LYS A 66 11.68 12.35 -4.18
N ASN A 67 12.46 11.30 -4.02
CA ASN A 67 13.91 11.36 -4.15
C ASN A 67 14.33 11.79 -5.56
N ILE A 68 13.74 11.19 -6.60
CA ILE A 68 14.00 11.60 -7.99
C ILE A 68 13.60 13.06 -8.23
N TYR A 69 12.48 13.50 -7.65
CA TYR A 69 12.03 14.88 -7.74
C TYR A 69 13.02 15.86 -7.09
N ASN A 70 13.45 15.57 -5.87
CA ASN A 70 14.41 16.39 -5.13
C ASN A 70 15.75 16.50 -5.88
N ASP A 71 16.23 15.43 -6.49
CA ASP A 71 17.46 15.43 -7.28
C ASP A 71 17.28 16.22 -8.60
N ALA A 72 16.09 16.15 -9.21
CA ALA A 72 15.78 16.93 -10.40
C ALA A 72 15.71 18.43 -10.09
N GLU A 73 15.14 18.83 -8.96
CA GLU A 73 15.09 20.23 -8.53
C GLU A 73 16.47 20.80 -8.15
N LYS A 74 17.32 20.03 -7.47
CA LYS A 74 18.71 20.44 -7.15
C LYS A 74 19.55 20.71 -8.40
N THR A 75 19.30 20.01 -9.48
CA THR A 75 20.03 20.18 -10.74
C THR A 75 19.42 21.26 -11.67
N GLY A 76 18.20 21.71 -11.38
CA GLY A 76 17.52 22.79 -12.09
C GLY A 76 17.96 24.14 -11.53
N VAL A 77 18.38 25.07 -12.42
CA VAL A 77 18.59 26.46 -12.03
C VAL A 77 17.21 27.05 -11.70
N GLN A 78 16.91 27.18 -10.42
CA GLN A 78 15.72 27.90 -9.97
C GLN A 78 15.97 29.39 -10.19
N TYR A 79 15.27 29.98 -11.15
CA TYR A 79 15.10 31.43 -11.17
C TYR A 79 14.12 31.79 -10.04
N ILE A 80 14.65 32.00 -8.85
CA ILE A 80 13.90 32.56 -7.72
C ILE A 80 13.63 34.03 -8.08
N THR A 81 12.44 34.34 -8.54
CA THR A 81 11.98 35.71 -8.67
C THR A 81 11.59 36.25 -7.29
N LEU A 82 11.76 37.55 -7.06
CA LEU A 82 11.40 38.25 -5.80
C LEU A 82 9.92 38.06 -5.35
N PHE A 83 9.09 37.45 -6.19
CA PHE A 83 7.67 37.18 -5.94
C PHE A 83 7.36 35.69 -5.69
N SER A 84 8.36 34.82 -5.54
CA SER A 84 8.17 33.36 -5.41
C SER A 84 7.95 32.91 -3.95
N TYR A 85 7.01 33.52 -3.23
CA TYR A 85 6.28 32.84 -2.18
C TYR A 85 5.15 32.02 -2.85
N ILE A 86 5.52 31.11 -3.74
CA ILE A 86 4.54 30.26 -4.41
C ILE A 86 4.56 28.91 -3.70
N GLU A 87 3.40 28.57 -3.09
CA GLU A 87 3.16 27.20 -2.64
C GLU A 87 3.55 26.21 -3.73
N ASP A 88 4.24 25.13 -3.37
CA ASP A 88 4.63 24.13 -4.36
C ASP A 88 3.36 23.50 -4.96
N LYS A 89 3.14 23.75 -6.25
CA LYS A 89 1.96 23.28 -7.00
C LYS A 89 2.01 21.80 -7.34
N LEU A 90 3.07 21.10 -6.92
CA LEU A 90 3.28 19.69 -7.21
C LEU A 90 3.12 18.87 -5.93
N TYR A 91 2.07 18.05 -5.90
CA TYR A 91 1.66 17.25 -4.76
C TYR A 91 1.98 15.78 -4.97
N PHE A 92 2.40 15.12 -3.90
CA PHE A 92 2.70 13.69 -3.88
C PHE A 92 1.79 13.00 -2.88
N SER A 93 1.12 11.94 -3.29
CA SER A 93 0.29 11.18 -2.37
C SER A 93 0.19 9.70 -2.76
N VAL A 94 -0.12 8.86 -1.80
CA VAL A 94 -0.63 7.52 -2.06
C VAL A 94 -2.15 7.55 -2.15
N ILE A 95 -2.67 6.71 -3.02
CA ILE A 95 -4.10 6.72 -3.36
C ILE A 95 -5.00 6.55 -2.14
N TYR A 96 -4.65 5.65 -1.21
CA TYR A 96 -5.49 5.35 -0.05
C TYR A 96 -5.70 6.56 0.88
N LYS A 97 -4.69 7.45 1.02
CA LYS A 97 -4.82 8.66 1.83
C LYS A 97 -5.89 9.61 1.26
N ILE A 98 -5.90 9.74 -0.07
CA ILE A 98 -6.89 10.59 -0.74
C ILE A 98 -8.27 9.94 -0.67
N ILE A 99 -8.38 8.63 -0.92
CA ILE A 99 -9.64 7.89 -0.78
C ILE A 99 -10.22 8.07 0.62
N ASN A 100 -9.41 7.85 1.66
CA ASN A 100 -9.87 7.99 3.04
C ASN A 100 -10.33 9.42 3.35
N LYS A 101 -9.60 10.44 2.88
CA LYS A 101 -10.00 11.84 3.05
C LYS A 101 -11.41 12.07 2.47
N TYR A 102 -11.65 11.73 1.21
CA TYR A 102 -12.94 11.92 0.55
C TYR A 102 -14.05 11.05 1.16
N PHE A 103 -13.71 9.85 1.62
CA PHE A 103 -14.65 8.99 2.32
C PHE A 103 -15.16 9.65 3.61
N TRP A 104 -14.25 10.13 4.46
CA TRP A 104 -14.64 10.75 5.73
C TRP A 104 -15.34 12.09 5.51
N GLU A 105 -14.92 12.91 4.54
CA GLU A 105 -15.64 14.11 4.13
C GLU A 105 -17.09 13.79 3.74
N TYR A 106 -17.33 12.71 2.97
CA TYR A 106 -18.68 12.29 2.62
C TYR A 106 -19.50 11.87 3.86
N ILE A 107 -18.90 11.10 4.76
CA ILE A 107 -19.57 10.63 5.98
C ILE A 107 -19.97 11.81 6.87
N GLU A 108 -19.07 12.77 7.08
CA GLU A 108 -19.33 13.98 7.86
C GLU A 108 -20.39 14.87 7.21
N ASN A 109 -20.27 15.16 5.92
CA ASN A 109 -21.22 16.02 5.19
C ASN A 109 -22.64 15.45 5.17
N ASN A 110 -22.80 14.15 5.24
CA ASN A 110 -24.10 13.50 5.21
C ASN A 110 -24.56 12.99 6.59
N ASN A 111 -23.85 13.32 7.67
CA ASN A 111 -24.15 12.89 9.04
C ASN A 111 -24.38 11.36 9.15
N LEU A 112 -23.60 10.58 8.42
CA LEU A 112 -23.70 9.13 8.40
C LEU A 112 -22.86 8.51 9.53
N GLN A 113 -23.34 7.40 10.08
CA GLN A 113 -22.56 6.56 10.96
C GLN A 113 -22.24 5.27 10.23
N CYS A 114 -20.96 5.03 9.98
CA CYS A 114 -20.52 3.76 9.44
C CYS A 114 -19.13 3.38 9.96
N LYS A 115 -18.86 2.09 9.97
CA LYS A 115 -17.58 1.50 10.37
C LYS A 115 -17.07 0.62 9.24
N ILE A 116 -15.75 0.59 9.05
CA ILE A 116 -15.12 -0.35 8.14
C ILE A 116 -15.20 -1.75 8.74
N ALA A 117 -15.78 -2.69 8.01
CA ALA A 117 -15.98 -4.06 8.47
C ALA A 117 -14.63 -4.79 8.62
N SER A 118 -14.42 -5.38 9.78
CA SER A 118 -13.29 -6.28 10.05
C SER A 118 -13.39 -7.56 9.20
N GLU A 119 -12.28 -8.27 9.02
CA GLU A 119 -12.28 -9.55 8.27
C GLU A 119 -13.21 -10.59 8.91
N LYS A 120 -13.31 -10.58 10.26
CA LYS A 120 -14.22 -11.47 11.00
C LYS A 120 -15.68 -11.15 10.70
N GLU A 121 -16.06 -9.86 10.72
CA GLU A 121 -17.42 -9.43 10.41
C GLU A 121 -17.79 -9.76 8.97
N LYS A 122 -16.90 -9.45 8.02
CA LYS A 122 -17.08 -9.81 6.60
C LYS A 122 -17.28 -11.31 6.42
N ARG A 123 -16.47 -12.12 7.13
CA ARG A 123 -16.57 -13.58 7.06
C ARG A 123 -17.88 -14.09 7.66
N THR A 124 -18.31 -13.61 8.80
CA THR A 124 -19.59 -13.99 9.41
C THR A 124 -20.75 -13.64 8.45
N ILE A 125 -20.78 -12.42 7.93
CA ILE A 125 -21.83 -11.96 7.04
C ILE A 125 -21.90 -12.80 5.74
N ILE A 126 -20.74 -13.11 5.15
CA ILE A 126 -20.72 -13.89 3.91
C ILE A 126 -21.16 -15.34 4.15
N GLU A 127 -20.82 -15.95 5.29
CA GLU A 127 -21.25 -17.28 5.68
C GLU A 127 -22.77 -17.37 5.86
N GLU A 128 -23.38 -16.34 6.47
CA GLU A 128 -24.83 -16.19 6.54
C GLU A 128 -25.46 -16.09 5.13
N CYS A 129 -24.90 -15.24 4.26
CA CYS A 129 -25.39 -15.06 2.88
C CYS A 129 -25.28 -16.34 2.04
N ILE A 130 -24.20 -17.11 2.22
CA ILE A 130 -24.02 -18.40 1.53
C ILE A 130 -25.12 -19.37 1.97
N ASN A 131 -25.43 -19.46 3.27
CA ASN A 131 -26.51 -20.32 3.79
C ASN A 131 -27.87 -19.92 3.24
N ASP A 132 -28.18 -18.63 3.21
CA ASP A 132 -29.44 -18.12 2.69
C ASP A 132 -29.64 -18.52 1.22
N VAL A 133 -28.58 -18.40 0.40
CA VAL A 133 -28.61 -18.73 -1.03
C VAL A 133 -28.51 -20.22 -1.31
N LYS A 134 -27.84 -21.01 -0.46
CA LYS A 134 -27.66 -22.45 -0.61
C LYS A 134 -29.00 -23.20 -0.71
N ALA A 135 -30.00 -22.74 0.01
CA ALA A 135 -31.35 -23.35 -0.01
C ALA A 135 -32.00 -23.30 -1.40
N GLU A 136 -31.74 -22.25 -2.17
CA GLU A 136 -32.28 -22.03 -3.51
C GLU A 136 -31.46 -22.74 -4.61
N TYR A 137 -30.13 -22.84 -4.40
CA TYR A 137 -29.19 -23.40 -5.38
C TYR A 137 -28.61 -24.75 -4.93
N LYS A 138 -29.48 -25.68 -4.46
CA LYS A 138 -29.12 -26.98 -3.88
C LYS A 138 -28.15 -27.83 -4.74
N ASN A 139 -28.21 -27.69 -6.05
CA ASN A 139 -27.42 -28.51 -7.00
C ASN A 139 -26.04 -27.92 -7.29
N LEU A 140 -25.67 -26.77 -6.71
CA LEU A 140 -24.36 -26.13 -6.93
C LEU A 140 -23.38 -26.48 -5.82
N LYS A 141 -22.50 -27.45 -6.07
CA LYS A 141 -21.50 -27.97 -5.09
C LYS A 141 -20.59 -26.89 -4.45
N TYR A 142 -20.40 -25.76 -5.12
CA TYR A 142 -19.50 -24.70 -4.65
C TYR A 142 -20.19 -23.66 -3.75
N ILE A 143 -21.52 -23.70 -3.60
CA ILE A 143 -22.22 -22.83 -2.65
C ILE A 143 -22.20 -23.51 -1.27
N ASP A 144 -21.07 -23.28 -0.58
CA ASP A 144 -20.82 -23.88 0.71
C ASP A 144 -19.91 -22.97 1.54
N ILE A 145 -20.13 -22.90 2.86
CA ILE A 145 -19.40 -22.05 3.81
C ILE A 145 -17.89 -22.28 3.76
N LYS A 146 -17.45 -23.50 3.50
CA LYS A 146 -16.01 -23.80 3.36
C LYS A 146 -15.31 -22.98 2.28
N TYR A 147 -16.06 -22.39 1.35
CA TYR A 147 -15.56 -21.50 0.31
C TYR A 147 -15.82 -20.02 0.62
N SER A 148 -16.11 -19.65 1.87
CA SER A 148 -16.39 -18.25 2.28
C SER A 148 -15.31 -17.27 1.82
N LYS A 149 -14.04 -17.64 1.94
CA LYS A 149 -12.91 -16.84 1.44
C LYS A 149 -13.00 -16.58 -0.07
N PHE A 150 -13.33 -17.63 -0.86
CA PHE A 150 -13.50 -17.48 -2.29
C PHE A 150 -14.61 -16.47 -2.63
N PHE A 151 -15.77 -16.54 -1.95
CA PHE A 151 -16.87 -15.62 -2.18
C PHE A 151 -16.52 -14.19 -1.83
N LEU A 152 -15.85 -13.95 -0.69
CA LEU A 152 -15.36 -12.62 -0.33
C LEU A 152 -14.43 -12.03 -1.38
N GLU A 153 -13.44 -12.81 -1.82
CA GLU A 153 -12.50 -12.37 -2.85
C GLU A 153 -13.17 -12.13 -4.20
N GLU A 154 -14.17 -12.96 -4.56
CA GLU A 154 -14.91 -12.81 -5.82
C GLU A 154 -15.81 -11.57 -5.79
N ILE A 155 -16.52 -11.34 -4.68
CA ILE A 155 -17.36 -10.16 -4.49
C ILE A 155 -16.51 -8.89 -4.51
N GLN A 156 -15.39 -8.89 -3.80
CA GLN A 156 -14.47 -7.77 -3.82
C GLN A 156 -13.95 -7.50 -5.24
N TRP A 157 -13.58 -8.56 -5.98
CA TRP A 157 -13.14 -8.40 -7.37
C TRP A 157 -14.28 -7.84 -8.25
N MET A 158 -15.53 -8.26 -8.05
CA MET A 158 -16.68 -7.73 -8.77
C MET A 158 -16.87 -6.24 -8.49
N LYS A 159 -16.82 -5.82 -7.22
CA LYS A 159 -16.93 -4.42 -6.80
C LYS A 159 -15.78 -3.59 -7.34
N ASP A 160 -14.56 -4.07 -7.25
CA ASP A 160 -13.35 -3.42 -7.76
C ASP A 160 -13.36 -3.27 -9.29
N CYS A 161 -14.04 -4.17 -10.01
CA CYS A 161 -14.28 -4.10 -11.45
C CYS A 161 -15.55 -3.33 -11.81
N MET A 162 -16.32 -2.88 -10.82
CA MET A 162 -17.61 -2.19 -11.00
C MET A 162 -18.65 -3.02 -11.74
N TYR A 163 -18.71 -4.33 -11.47
CA TYR A 163 -19.77 -5.22 -11.97
C TYR A 163 -20.97 -5.19 -11.03
N TYR A 164 -21.79 -4.18 -11.14
CA TYR A 164 -23.02 -4.00 -10.34
C TYR A 164 -24.28 -4.47 -11.06
N ASP A 165 -24.15 -4.84 -12.32
CA ASP A 165 -25.21 -5.45 -13.11
C ASP A 165 -24.98 -6.95 -13.31
N LEU A 166 -26.06 -7.76 -13.25
CA LEU A 166 -25.97 -9.21 -13.36
C LEU A 166 -25.46 -9.65 -14.73
N GLU A 167 -25.98 -9.05 -15.80
CA GLU A 167 -25.61 -9.45 -17.17
C GLU A 167 -24.18 -9.03 -17.50
N GLU A 168 -23.71 -7.89 -17.00
CA GLU A 168 -22.31 -7.51 -17.10
C GLU A 168 -21.41 -8.55 -16.41
N TYR A 169 -21.73 -8.96 -15.18
CA TYR A 169 -20.94 -9.97 -14.47
C TYR A 169 -21.03 -11.34 -15.13
N LYS A 170 -22.20 -11.77 -15.58
CA LYS A 170 -22.38 -13.06 -16.27
C LYS A 170 -21.49 -13.18 -17.50
N ASN A 171 -21.31 -12.08 -18.24
CA ASN A 171 -20.51 -12.02 -19.46
C ASN A 171 -19.05 -11.65 -19.23
N ALA A 172 -18.66 -11.20 -18.03
CA ALA A 172 -17.32 -10.71 -17.73
C ALA A 172 -16.24 -11.77 -17.94
N ASP A 173 -15.12 -11.33 -18.53
CA ASP A 173 -13.87 -12.10 -18.51
C ASP A 173 -13.20 -11.94 -17.15
N ARG A 174 -13.00 -13.03 -16.42
CA ARG A 174 -12.37 -13.04 -15.09
C ARG A 174 -10.84 -12.89 -15.16
N ILE A 175 -10.37 -11.90 -15.92
CA ILE A 175 -8.95 -11.64 -16.11
C ILE A 175 -8.35 -11.20 -14.75
N GLY A 176 -7.21 -11.79 -14.39
CA GLY A 176 -6.52 -11.52 -13.12
C GLY A 176 -7.09 -12.29 -11.93
N ARG A 177 -8.30 -12.86 -12.04
CA ARG A 177 -8.89 -13.65 -10.95
C ARG A 177 -8.44 -15.11 -11.02
N LYS A 178 -7.62 -15.53 -10.06
CA LYS A 178 -7.15 -16.93 -9.92
C LYS A 178 -7.58 -17.46 -8.56
N THR A 179 -8.11 -18.68 -8.55
CA THR A 179 -8.47 -19.40 -7.32
C THR A 179 -7.47 -20.54 -7.12
N LYS A 180 -6.92 -20.69 -5.92
CA LYS A 180 -6.04 -21.81 -5.58
C LYS A 180 -6.84 -23.10 -5.55
N LYS A 181 -6.17 -24.23 -5.86
CA LYS A 181 -6.78 -25.55 -5.80
C LYS A 181 -7.28 -25.84 -4.37
N GLY A 182 -8.55 -26.19 -4.23
CA GLY A 182 -9.19 -26.46 -2.93
C GLY A 182 -9.87 -25.25 -2.26
N GLU A 183 -9.56 -24.01 -2.65
CA GLU A 183 -10.17 -22.80 -2.06
C GLU A 183 -11.48 -22.37 -2.76
N GLY A 184 -11.86 -23.01 -3.86
CA GLY A 184 -13.06 -22.69 -4.62
C GLY A 184 -12.98 -23.13 -6.08
N PRO A 185 -13.96 -22.78 -6.92
CA PRO A 185 -13.96 -23.12 -8.34
C PRO A 185 -12.85 -22.36 -9.08
N GLN A 186 -11.91 -23.09 -9.68
CA GLN A 186 -10.81 -22.50 -10.46
C GLN A 186 -11.32 -21.83 -11.75
N ARG A 187 -12.39 -22.36 -12.33
CA ARG A 187 -13.02 -21.81 -13.54
C ARG A 187 -14.52 -21.67 -13.32
N ILE A 188 -15.04 -20.50 -13.64
CA ILE A 188 -16.49 -20.22 -13.63
C ILE A 188 -16.87 -19.84 -15.05
N ILE A 189 -17.75 -20.66 -15.63
CA ILE A 189 -18.24 -20.48 -17.01
C ILE A 189 -19.11 -19.22 -17.10
N LYS A 190 -19.02 -18.49 -18.21
CA LYS A 190 -19.91 -17.37 -18.51
C LYS A 190 -21.35 -17.83 -18.55
N ASN A 191 -22.29 -16.96 -18.22
CA ASN A 191 -23.74 -17.22 -18.26
C ASN A 191 -24.18 -18.45 -17.47
N SER A 192 -23.43 -18.84 -16.43
CA SER A 192 -23.73 -20.01 -15.60
C SER A 192 -24.56 -19.65 -14.37
N LYS A 193 -25.35 -20.60 -13.88
CA LYS A 193 -26.13 -20.47 -12.63
C LYS A 193 -25.26 -20.15 -11.41
N ILE A 194 -23.99 -20.57 -11.41
CA ILE A 194 -23.09 -20.22 -10.31
C ILE A 194 -22.78 -18.73 -10.29
N ARG A 195 -22.68 -18.04 -11.44
CA ARG A 195 -22.52 -16.59 -11.47
C ARG A 195 -23.77 -15.87 -10.95
N GLU A 196 -24.95 -16.36 -11.28
CA GLU A 196 -26.21 -15.83 -10.72
C GLU A 196 -26.24 -15.95 -9.20
N ALA A 197 -25.89 -17.12 -8.68
CA ALA A 197 -25.82 -17.35 -7.24
C ALA A 197 -24.77 -16.45 -6.54
N ILE A 198 -23.57 -16.30 -7.13
CA ILE A 198 -22.54 -15.39 -6.59
C ILE A 198 -23.04 -13.94 -6.59
N PHE A 199 -23.68 -13.51 -7.67
CA PHE A 199 -24.24 -12.16 -7.74
C PHE A 199 -25.33 -11.95 -6.68
N LYS A 200 -26.19 -12.92 -6.46
CA LYS A 200 -27.20 -12.88 -5.39
C LYS A 200 -26.56 -12.80 -4.01
N ILE A 201 -25.51 -13.60 -3.76
CA ILE A 201 -24.75 -13.52 -2.51
C ILE A 201 -24.16 -12.12 -2.33
N MET A 202 -23.61 -11.50 -3.38
CA MET A 202 -23.11 -10.11 -3.31
C MET A 202 -24.20 -9.11 -2.94
N LEU A 203 -25.39 -9.21 -3.51
CA LEU A 203 -26.51 -8.32 -3.17
C LEU A 203 -26.93 -8.47 -1.70
N LEU A 204 -27.03 -9.70 -1.20
CA LEU A 204 -27.35 -9.96 0.20
C LEU A 204 -26.24 -9.48 1.13
N TYR A 205 -24.98 -9.70 0.77
CA TYR A 205 -23.81 -9.23 1.52
C TYR A 205 -23.82 -7.71 1.66
N ASN A 206 -24.02 -6.98 0.56
CA ASN A 206 -24.09 -5.52 0.59
C ASN A 206 -25.29 -5.03 1.42
N LYS A 207 -26.43 -5.71 1.36
CA LYS A 207 -27.60 -5.39 2.20
C LYS A 207 -27.27 -5.57 3.68
N LYS A 208 -26.72 -6.73 4.08
CA LYS A 208 -26.38 -7.02 5.48
C LYS A 208 -25.28 -6.09 6.02
N LEU A 209 -24.31 -5.68 5.19
CA LEU A 209 -23.34 -4.65 5.57
C LEU A 209 -24.06 -3.35 5.90
N LYS A 210 -24.93 -2.88 5.00
CA LYS A 210 -25.67 -1.65 5.19
C LYS A 210 -26.58 -1.68 6.42
N ASP A 211 -27.28 -2.79 6.65
CA ASP A 211 -28.17 -2.98 7.80
C ASP A 211 -27.40 -2.92 9.15
N LYS A 212 -26.11 -3.26 9.14
CA LYS A 212 -25.19 -3.19 10.30
C LYS A 212 -24.37 -1.90 10.34
N ASN A 213 -24.62 -0.92 9.47
CA ASN A 213 -23.80 0.29 9.29
C ASN A 213 -22.32 -0.02 9.02
N LEU A 214 -22.04 -1.09 8.29
CA LEU A 214 -20.70 -1.51 7.91
C LEU A 214 -20.44 -1.23 6.43
N VAL A 215 -19.19 -0.98 6.10
CA VAL A 215 -18.68 -0.85 4.72
C VAL A 215 -17.42 -1.69 4.55
N ASP A 216 -17.21 -2.27 3.38
CA ASP A 216 -15.91 -2.84 3.01
C ASP A 216 -15.05 -1.82 2.26
N TYR A 217 -13.77 -2.17 1.98
CA TYR A 217 -12.85 -1.24 1.34
C TYR A 217 -13.33 -0.80 -0.06
N SER A 218 -13.95 -1.67 -0.84
CA SER A 218 -14.49 -1.29 -2.16
C SER A 218 -15.66 -0.29 -2.02
N ASP A 219 -16.45 -0.40 -0.95
CA ASP A 219 -17.49 0.59 -0.63
C ASP A 219 -16.87 1.93 -0.22
N VAL A 220 -15.78 1.92 0.55
CA VAL A 220 -15.02 3.14 0.90
C VAL A 220 -14.58 3.87 -0.36
N VAL A 221 -13.98 3.16 -1.33
CA VAL A 221 -13.56 3.75 -2.60
C VAL A 221 -14.75 4.26 -3.41
N TYR A 222 -15.86 3.53 -3.42
CA TYR A 222 -17.07 3.93 -4.14
C TYR A 222 -17.74 5.19 -3.55
N ILE A 223 -17.77 5.29 -2.22
CA ILE A 223 -18.28 6.47 -1.51
C ILE A 223 -17.38 7.67 -1.76
N ALA A 224 -16.05 7.49 -1.67
CA ALA A 224 -15.08 8.52 -2.01
C ALA A 224 -15.21 9.01 -3.47
N LEU A 225 -15.52 8.09 -4.39
CA LEU A 225 -15.80 8.43 -5.79
C LEU A 225 -17.03 9.34 -5.91
N LYS A 226 -18.10 9.07 -5.17
CA LYS A 226 -19.31 9.91 -5.15
C LYS A 226 -18.97 11.32 -4.66
N GLU A 227 -18.24 11.42 -3.55
CA GLU A 227 -17.81 12.71 -3.00
C GLU A 227 -16.93 13.47 -4.00
N ALA A 228 -15.99 12.82 -4.66
CA ALA A 228 -15.13 13.45 -5.65
C ALA A 228 -15.89 14.00 -6.87
N PHE A 229 -17.06 13.45 -7.21
CA PHE A 229 -17.93 14.01 -8.24
C PHE A 229 -18.71 15.23 -7.77
N GLN A 230 -19.02 15.31 -6.49
CA GLN A 230 -19.78 16.41 -5.89
C GLN A 230 -18.88 17.58 -5.51
N ASN A 231 -17.74 17.29 -4.88
CA ASN A 231 -16.78 18.28 -4.41
C ASN A 231 -15.70 18.55 -5.46
N LYS A 232 -15.87 19.67 -6.20
CA LYS A 232 -14.95 20.08 -7.26
C LYS A 232 -13.82 21.02 -6.79
N GLU A 233 -13.79 21.39 -5.52
CA GLU A 233 -12.80 22.34 -5.01
C GLU A 233 -11.39 21.75 -4.93
N ASN A 234 -11.28 20.46 -4.62
CA ASN A 234 -10.02 19.74 -4.46
C ASN A 234 -9.58 18.98 -5.72
N THR A 235 -9.73 19.58 -6.90
CA THR A 235 -9.35 18.94 -8.17
C THR A 235 -7.96 19.36 -8.64
N PHE A 236 -7.33 18.49 -9.43
CA PHE A 236 -6.00 18.67 -10.00
C PHE A 236 -6.07 18.87 -11.51
N ASN A 237 -5.27 19.81 -12.03
CA ASN A 237 -5.17 20.02 -13.48
C ASN A 237 -4.43 18.88 -14.16
N HIS A 238 -3.38 18.39 -13.50
CA HIS A 238 -2.58 17.30 -14.03
C HIS A 238 -2.43 16.22 -12.98
N ILE A 239 -2.64 14.97 -13.39
CA ILE A 239 -2.45 13.81 -12.53
C ILE A 239 -1.50 12.84 -13.22
N ILE A 240 -0.50 12.37 -12.51
CA ILE A 240 0.43 11.33 -12.96
C ILE A 240 0.27 10.15 -12.02
N VAL A 241 -0.03 8.98 -12.57
CA VAL A 241 -0.26 7.75 -11.82
C VAL A 241 0.85 6.79 -12.12
N ASP A 242 1.78 6.61 -11.18
CA ASP A 242 2.86 5.64 -11.36
C ASP A 242 2.38 4.24 -10.99
N GLU A 243 2.96 3.24 -11.63
CA GLU A 243 2.56 1.82 -11.51
C GLU A 243 1.05 1.59 -11.71
N ALA A 244 0.47 2.28 -12.68
CA ALA A 244 -0.98 2.27 -12.93
C ALA A 244 -1.57 0.86 -13.16
N GLN A 245 -0.76 -0.15 -13.49
CA GLN A 245 -1.18 -1.55 -13.60
C GLN A 245 -1.65 -2.14 -12.26
N ASN A 246 -1.29 -1.54 -11.12
CA ASN A 246 -1.66 -2.01 -9.80
C ASN A 246 -3.00 -1.47 -9.28
N PHE A 247 -3.62 -0.54 -10.01
CA PHE A 247 -4.88 0.08 -9.62
C PHE A 247 -6.08 -0.69 -10.16
N THR A 248 -7.14 -0.81 -9.36
CA THR A 248 -8.42 -1.39 -9.77
C THR A 248 -9.19 -0.44 -10.69
N LYS A 249 -10.23 -0.93 -11.38
CA LYS A 249 -11.09 -0.07 -12.22
C LYS A 249 -11.73 1.04 -11.39
N LEU A 250 -12.22 0.69 -10.20
CA LEU A 250 -12.88 1.61 -9.29
C LEU A 250 -11.93 2.73 -8.81
N GLU A 251 -10.69 2.38 -8.46
CA GLU A 251 -9.66 3.37 -8.10
C GLU A 251 -9.27 4.28 -9.28
N LEU A 252 -9.15 3.72 -10.49
CA LEU A 252 -8.87 4.53 -11.69
C LEU A 252 -10.02 5.50 -12.00
N LYS A 253 -11.27 5.11 -11.74
CA LYS A 253 -12.43 6.01 -11.83
C LYS A 253 -12.41 7.10 -10.78
N PHE A 254 -11.99 6.77 -9.56
CA PHE A 254 -11.79 7.77 -8.52
C PHE A 254 -10.70 8.78 -8.91
N ILE A 255 -9.57 8.31 -9.44
CA ILE A 255 -8.49 9.19 -9.93
C ILE A 255 -9.00 10.11 -11.06
N GLU A 256 -9.83 9.58 -11.96
CA GLU A 256 -10.45 10.39 -13.02
C GLU A 256 -11.31 11.51 -12.43
N ALA A 257 -12.08 11.22 -11.37
CA ALA A 257 -12.93 12.20 -10.71
C ALA A 257 -12.14 13.32 -10.00
N LEU A 258 -10.90 13.05 -9.58
CA LEU A 258 -9.98 14.07 -9.03
C LEU A 258 -9.46 15.04 -10.10
N GLY A 259 -9.53 14.67 -11.38
CA GLY A 259 -9.07 15.48 -12.49
C GLY A 259 -10.02 16.61 -12.83
N ARG A 260 -9.48 17.83 -12.94
CA ARG A 260 -10.24 18.98 -13.43
C ARG A 260 -10.53 18.81 -14.93
N LYS A 261 -11.75 19.07 -15.35
CA LYS A 261 -12.16 18.94 -16.75
C LYS A 261 -11.94 20.26 -17.53
N ASN A 262 -10.67 20.58 -17.78
CA ASN A 262 -10.28 21.73 -18.57
C ASN A 262 -9.53 21.27 -19.83
N ILE A 263 -9.48 22.12 -20.85
CA ILE A 263 -8.80 21.83 -22.14
C ILE A 263 -7.30 21.54 -21.93
N TYR A 264 -6.68 22.16 -20.93
CA TYR A 264 -5.26 21.98 -20.61
C TYR A 264 -4.99 20.95 -19.52
N SER A 265 -6.01 20.24 -19.03
CA SER A 265 -5.83 19.19 -18.04
C SER A 265 -5.31 17.88 -18.65
N SER A 266 -4.60 17.09 -17.86
CA SER A 266 -4.11 15.78 -18.32
C SER A 266 -4.01 14.76 -17.21
N ILE A 267 -4.23 13.48 -17.56
CA ILE A 267 -3.97 12.32 -16.71
C ILE A 267 -3.03 11.38 -17.44
N LEU A 268 -1.83 11.17 -16.89
CA LEU A 268 -0.84 10.26 -17.41
C LEU A 268 -0.76 9.00 -16.56
N PHE A 269 -1.15 7.87 -17.13
CA PHE A 269 -0.95 6.56 -16.52
C PHE A 269 0.41 6.00 -16.96
N VAL A 270 1.24 5.64 -15.99
CA VAL A 270 2.53 5.00 -16.19
C VAL A 270 2.40 3.54 -15.81
N ALA A 271 2.62 2.64 -16.76
CA ALA A 271 2.39 1.22 -16.55
C ALA A 271 3.56 0.36 -17.04
N ASP A 272 3.87 -0.69 -16.30
CA ASP A 272 4.79 -1.72 -16.74
C ASP A 272 4.10 -2.65 -17.76
N LYS A 273 4.88 -3.17 -18.74
CA LYS A 273 4.37 -4.12 -19.72
C LYS A 273 4.21 -5.53 -19.15
N GLU A 274 5.01 -5.89 -18.17
CA GLU A 274 5.23 -7.29 -17.78
C GLU A 274 4.80 -7.60 -16.33
N LYS A 275 4.78 -6.63 -15.45
CA LYS A 275 4.51 -6.86 -14.03
C LYS A 275 3.25 -6.12 -13.55
N SER A 276 2.29 -6.87 -13.02
CA SER A 276 1.28 -6.35 -12.11
C SER A 276 1.42 -7.12 -10.80
N SER A 277 1.78 -6.45 -9.72
CA SER A 277 1.79 -7.02 -8.38
C SER A 277 0.37 -7.24 -7.85
N ASN A 278 -0.61 -6.51 -8.38
CA ASN A 278 -2.00 -6.63 -7.98
C ASN A 278 -2.80 -7.48 -8.99
N PRO A 279 -3.25 -8.70 -8.62
CA PRO A 279 -4.08 -9.53 -9.50
C PRO A 279 -5.42 -8.89 -9.87
N LYS A 280 -5.86 -7.87 -9.13
CA LYS A 280 -7.09 -7.09 -9.38
C LYS A 280 -6.82 -5.85 -10.24
N GLY A 281 -5.56 -5.56 -10.59
CA GLY A 281 -5.17 -4.42 -11.41
C GLY A 281 -5.92 -4.42 -12.76
N TRP A 282 -6.37 -3.22 -13.17
CA TRP A 282 -7.17 -3.12 -14.40
C TRP A 282 -6.32 -3.05 -15.67
N ILE A 283 -5.19 -2.34 -15.63
CA ILE A 283 -4.30 -2.15 -16.79
C ILE A 283 -3.38 -3.37 -16.94
N THR A 284 -3.93 -4.50 -17.40
CA THR A 284 -3.22 -5.76 -17.55
C THR A 284 -3.35 -6.32 -18.95
N LYS A 285 -2.51 -7.32 -19.29
CA LYS A 285 -2.61 -8.06 -20.56
C LYS A 285 -4.01 -8.71 -20.68
N GLY A 286 -4.66 -8.52 -21.83
CA GLY A 286 -5.99 -9.07 -22.11
C GLY A 286 -7.16 -8.14 -21.80
N ARG A 287 -6.98 -7.05 -21.06
CA ARG A 287 -8.02 -6.01 -20.89
C ARG A 287 -7.79 -4.85 -21.85
N LYS A 288 -8.87 -4.40 -22.48
CA LYS A 288 -8.85 -3.20 -23.33
C LYS A 288 -9.04 -1.96 -22.45
N LEU A 289 -8.24 -0.92 -22.69
CA LEU A 289 -8.36 0.36 -21.96
C LEU A 289 -9.70 1.05 -22.24
N ASN A 290 -10.27 0.85 -23.42
CA ASN A 290 -11.59 1.39 -23.77
C ASN A 290 -12.69 0.89 -22.80
N ASN A 291 -12.51 -0.28 -22.19
CA ASN A 291 -13.45 -0.82 -21.19
C ASN A 291 -13.38 -0.07 -19.84
N LEU A 292 -12.44 0.87 -19.67
CA LEU A 292 -12.46 1.80 -18.53
C LEU A 292 -13.63 2.80 -18.61
N GLN A 293 -14.24 2.95 -19.78
CA GLN A 293 -15.32 3.92 -20.02
C GLN A 293 -14.94 5.36 -19.60
N LEU A 294 -13.65 5.73 -19.76
CA LEU A 294 -13.16 7.07 -19.47
C LEU A 294 -13.56 8.09 -20.56
N GLY A 295 -14.28 7.64 -21.58
CA GLY A 295 -14.86 8.52 -22.61
C GLY A 295 -13.88 9.17 -23.58
N PHE A 296 -12.58 8.83 -23.52
CA PHE A 296 -11.55 9.51 -24.29
C PHE A 296 -10.52 8.54 -24.90
N GLU A 297 -9.90 8.97 -25.99
CA GLU A 297 -8.78 8.25 -26.59
C GLU A 297 -7.48 8.49 -25.80
N PHE A 298 -6.73 7.42 -25.57
CA PHE A 298 -5.44 7.48 -24.91
C PHE A 298 -4.32 7.73 -25.92
N LYS A 299 -3.53 8.77 -25.73
CA LYS A 299 -2.24 8.86 -26.39
C LYS A 299 -1.26 7.89 -25.75
N ARG A 300 -0.68 7.01 -26.58
CA ARG A 300 0.25 5.99 -26.11
C ARG A 300 1.68 6.45 -26.30
N PHE A 301 2.47 6.34 -25.26
CA PHE A 301 3.91 6.54 -25.26
C PHE A 301 4.58 5.21 -24.92
N ASN A 302 5.62 4.85 -25.65
CA ASN A 302 6.39 3.63 -25.39
C ASN A 302 7.86 3.97 -25.18
N LEU A 303 8.42 3.48 -24.07
CA LEU A 303 9.85 3.44 -23.81
C LEU A 303 10.32 2.00 -24.00
N ASN A 304 11.05 1.75 -25.08
CA ASN A 304 11.51 0.40 -25.43
C ASN A 304 12.99 0.18 -25.12
N LYS A 305 13.77 1.26 -25.03
CA LYS A 305 15.20 1.20 -24.78
C LYS A 305 15.43 1.15 -23.27
N LYS A 306 16.03 0.07 -22.78
CA LYS A 306 16.60 0.07 -21.44
C LYS A 306 17.70 1.11 -21.40
N ILE A 307 17.77 1.88 -20.36
CA ILE A 307 18.88 2.80 -20.12
C ILE A 307 20.09 1.89 -19.86
N SER A 308 20.94 1.75 -20.90
CA SER A 308 22.26 1.15 -20.69
C SER A 308 23.11 2.18 -19.96
N MET A 309 23.55 1.85 -18.78
CA MET A 309 24.70 2.57 -18.21
C MET A 309 25.87 2.37 -19.19
N ASP A 310 26.53 3.45 -19.60
CA ASP A 310 27.69 3.39 -20.47
C ASP A 310 28.76 2.49 -19.84
N ILE A 311 29.54 1.78 -20.70
CA ILE A 311 30.55 0.82 -20.26
C ILE A 311 31.65 1.50 -19.40
N LYS A 312 31.85 2.81 -19.50
CA LYS A 312 32.64 3.59 -18.53
C LYS A 312 32.07 3.58 -17.11
N ASP A 313 30.74 3.47 -16.98
CA ASP A 313 30.08 3.29 -15.69
C ASP A 313 30.12 1.83 -15.19
N ILE A 314 30.52 0.86 -16.02
CA ILE A 314 30.64 -0.56 -15.61
C ILE A 314 31.98 -0.83 -14.90
N ASP A 315 33.06 -0.13 -15.25
CA ASP A 315 34.29 -0.20 -14.46
C ASP A 315 34.17 0.62 -13.16
N ASP A 316 33.50 1.75 -13.20
CA ASP A 316 32.95 2.38 -12.00
C ASP A 316 31.91 1.49 -11.32
N TYR A 317 31.08 0.70 -12.03
CA TYR A 317 30.14 -0.26 -11.46
C TYR A 317 30.80 -1.50 -10.86
N LYS A 318 31.98 -1.92 -11.35
CA LYS A 318 32.84 -2.92 -10.67
C LYS A 318 33.62 -2.33 -9.52
N ILE A 319 34.00 -1.07 -9.61
CA ILE A 319 34.51 -0.27 -8.49
C ILE A 319 33.36 0.14 -7.58
N THR A 320 32.18 0.45 -8.13
CA THR A 320 30.93 0.74 -7.40
C THR A 320 30.16 -0.50 -6.98
N LYS A 321 30.48 -1.73 -7.41
CA LYS A 321 30.08 -2.92 -6.61
C LYS A 321 30.79 -2.95 -5.25
N LYS A 322 31.87 -2.20 -5.10
CA LYS A 322 32.38 -1.73 -3.79
C LYS A 322 31.70 -0.45 -3.27
N VAL A 323 30.94 0.29 -4.09
CA VAL A 323 30.31 1.60 -3.77
C VAL A 323 28.80 1.62 -4.06
N SER A 324 28.20 0.60 -4.70
CA SER A 324 26.74 0.48 -4.93
C SER A 324 25.92 0.10 -3.67
N ASN A 325 26.54 0.27 -2.50
CA ASN A 325 25.80 0.42 -1.24
C ASN A 325 24.99 1.73 -1.16
N SER A 326 24.99 2.58 -2.21
CA SER A 326 24.31 3.88 -2.19
C SER A 326 22.85 3.86 -2.67
N PHE A 327 22.34 2.70 -3.09
CA PHE A 327 20.92 2.50 -3.45
C PHE A 327 20.21 1.46 -2.55
N MET A 328 20.95 0.88 -1.61
CA MET A 328 20.40 0.01 -0.59
C MET A 328 20.36 0.79 0.72
N ASP A 329 19.20 0.90 1.32
CA ASP A 329 19.11 1.39 2.67
C ASP A 329 19.85 0.42 3.59
N LYS A 330 20.76 0.99 4.38
CA LYS A 330 21.52 0.24 5.37
C LYS A 330 20.70 0.16 6.65
N PHE A 331 20.54 -1.04 7.15
CA PHE A 331 19.87 -1.32 8.40
C PHE A 331 20.77 -2.12 9.33
N GLU A 332 20.47 -2.03 10.61
CA GLU A 332 21.02 -2.92 11.62
C GLU A 332 19.88 -3.67 12.30
N TYR A 333 19.93 -5.00 12.29
CA TYR A 333 19.05 -5.84 13.09
C TYR A 333 19.76 -6.22 14.39
N VAL A 334 19.15 -5.89 15.52
CA VAL A 334 19.63 -6.24 16.85
C VAL A 334 18.73 -7.33 17.43
N ASP A 335 19.26 -8.55 17.58
CA ASP A 335 18.59 -9.65 18.29
C ASP A 335 18.64 -9.38 19.80
N ILE A 336 17.48 -9.08 20.38
CA ILE A 336 17.39 -8.73 21.81
C ILE A 336 17.73 -9.92 22.71
N LYS A 337 17.33 -11.15 22.30
CA LYS A 337 17.52 -12.35 23.10
C LYS A 337 18.96 -12.83 23.12
N HIS A 338 19.63 -12.84 21.97
CA HIS A 338 20.99 -13.38 21.85
C HIS A 338 22.04 -12.28 21.88
N ARG A 339 21.66 -11.00 21.97
CA ARG A 339 22.56 -9.83 22.00
C ARG A 339 23.54 -9.81 20.82
N ARG A 340 23.06 -10.14 19.64
CA ARG A 340 23.80 -10.10 18.38
C ARG A 340 23.25 -9.00 17.50
N SER A 341 24.12 -8.35 16.72
CA SER A 341 23.69 -7.40 15.70
C SER A 341 24.19 -7.85 14.34
N TYR A 342 23.39 -7.59 13.33
CA TYR A 342 23.66 -7.92 11.94
C TYR A 342 23.42 -6.67 11.10
N GLU A 343 24.41 -6.24 10.34
CA GLU A 343 24.19 -5.21 9.34
C GLU A 343 23.60 -5.85 8.08
N PHE A 344 22.58 -5.23 7.52
CA PHE A 344 22.02 -5.70 6.29
C PHE A 344 21.60 -4.54 5.39
N PHE A 345 21.57 -4.84 4.12
CA PHE A 345 21.21 -3.93 3.05
C PHE A 345 19.96 -4.45 2.37
N ARG A 346 19.01 -3.56 2.13
CA ARG A 346 17.77 -3.84 1.45
C ARG A 346 17.66 -2.99 0.21
N ASP A 347 17.37 -3.60 -0.94
CA ASP A 347 17.00 -2.86 -2.13
C ASP A 347 15.58 -2.32 -1.98
N LEU A 348 15.45 -0.99 -1.99
CA LEU A 348 14.16 -0.29 -1.94
C LEU A 348 13.25 -0.58 -3.15
N GLY A 349 13.81 -1.11 -4.23
CA GLY A 349 13.09 -1.35 -5.49
C GLY A 349 12.45 -2.73 -5.62
N SER A 350 12.94 -3.74 -4.93
CA SER A 350 12.51 -5.12 -5.20
C SER A 350 12.05 -5.90 -3.99
N ASN A 351 12.19 -5.55 -2.77
CA ASN A 351 11.81 -6.37 -1.59
C ASN A 351 12.19 -7.88 -1.69
N GLU A 352 12.89 -8.28 -2.75
CA GLU A 352 13.11 -9.67 -3.15
C GLU A 352 14.47 -10.19 -2.68
N GLU A 353 15.40 -9.27 -2.34
CA GLU A 353 16.76 -9.63 -1.95
C GLU A 353 17.20 -8.81 -0.74
N ILE A 354 17.77 -9.48 0.26
CA ILE A 354 18.43 -8.86 1.41
C ILE A 354 19.86 -9.37 1.46
N ILE A 355 20.81 -8.47 1.55
CA ILE A 355 22.23 -8.79 1.75
C ILE A 355 22.56 -8.56 3.21
N VAL A 356 22.89 -9.61 3.93
CA VAL A 356 23.36 -9.53 5.32
C VAL A 356 24.89 -9.54 5.31
N GLU A 357 25.49 -8.58 6.02
CA GLU A 357 26.94 -8.50 6.23
C GLU A 357 27.28 -8.93 7.66
N ASP A 358 27.97 -10.05 7.80
CA ASP A 358 28.44 -10.58 9.07
C ASP A 358 29.97 -10.73 9.05
N GLN A 359 30.58 -10.98 10.20
CA GLN A 359 32.05 -11.22 10.34
C GLN A 359 32.61 -12.31 9.42
N GLY A 360 31.75 -13.17 8.86
CA GLY A 360 32.06 -14.23 7.91
C GLY A 360 31.96 -13.87 6.43
N GLY A 361 31.42 -12.70 6.07
CA GLY A 361 31.20 -12.28 4.67
C GLY A 361 29.81 -11.69 4.42
N LYS A 362 29.48 -11.58 3.13
CA LYS A 362 28.14 -11.12 2.68
C LYS A 362 27.33 -12.32 2.24
N GLU A 363 26.18 -12.51 2.84
CA GLU A 363 25.19 -13.51 2.44
C GLU A 363 23.97 -12.86 1.82
N GLU A 364 23.57 -13.32 0.65
CA GLU A 364 22.39 -12.87 -0.08
C GLU A 364 21.23 -13.83 0.16
N TYR A 365 20.09 -13.29 0.61
CA TYR A 365 18.85 -14.03 0.89
C TYR A 365 17.81 -13.73 -0.17
N LYS A 366 17.27 -14.79 -0.78
CA LYS A 366 16.22 -14.70 -1.80
C LYS A 366 14.82 -14.71 -1.18
N GLU A 367 13.81 -14.36 -1.97
CA GLU A 367 12.41 -14.22 -1.51
C GLU A 367 11.88 -15.44 -0.73
N ASP A 368 12.25 -16.64 -1.13
CA ASP A 368 11.85 -17.88 -0.46
C ASP A 368 12.53 -18.10 0.91
N GLU A 369 13.62 -17.40 1.19
CA GLU A 369 14.36 -17.42 2.46
C GLU A 369 13.96 -16.26 3.40
N LEU A 370 13.10 -15.35 2.93
CA LEU A 370 12.64 -14.16 3.67
C LEU A 370 11.30 -14.40 4.33
N ALA A 371 11.15 -13.87 5.54
CA ALA A 371 9.87 -13.73 6.24
C ALA A 371 9.29 -12.34 5.98
N LYS A 372 8.06 -12.27 5.48
CA LYS A 372 7.31 -11.03 5.26
C LYS A 372 6.54 -10.70 6.52
N LEU A 373 6.96 -9.65 7.23
CA LEU A 373 6.33 -9.21 8.47
C LEU A 373 5.50 -7.94 8.22
N PRO A 374 4.23 -7.89 8.66
CA PRO A 374 3.43 -6.69 8.56
C PRO A 374 3.96 -5.60 9.50
N VAL A 375 3.98 -4.35 9.02
CA VAL A 375 4.43 -3.17 9.78
C VAL A 375 3.23 -2.35 10.23
N PHE A 376 3.18 -2.04 11.51
CA PHE A 376 2.13 -1.22 12.12
C PHE A 376 2.71 0.06 12.72
N ASN A 377 2.05 1.20 12.51
CA ASN A 377 2.40 2.48 13.17
C ASN A 377 1.74 2.62 14.52
N ASP A 378 0.58 2.03 14.67
CA ASP A 378 -0.22 2.04 15.89
C ASP A 378 -1.13 0.82 15.92
N ILE A 379 -1.49 0.35 17.09
CA ILE A 379 -2.38 -0.80 17.26
C ILE A 379 -3.54 -0.36 18.12
N ALA A 380 -4.73 -0.23 17.53
CA ALA A 380 -5.92 0.13 18.25
C ALA A 380 -6.37 -0.99 19.20
N ALA A 381 -6.97 -0.60 20.32
CA ALA A 381 -7.45 -1.51 21.35
C ALA A 381 -8.63 -2.38 20.89
N GLY A 382 -8.61 -3.63 21.32
CA GLY A 382 -9.77 -4.52 21.25
C GLY A 382 -9.95 -5.29 19.94
N GLU A 383 -9.12 -5.05 18.90
CA GLU A 383 -9.18 -5.83 17.68
C GLU A 383 -7.91 -6.70 17.47
N PRO A 384 -8.03 -7.90 16.88
CA PRO A 384 -6.87 -8.69 16.50
C PRO A 384 -5.98 -7.90 15.53
N ILE A 385 -4.66 -7.88 15.76
CA ILE A 385 -3.67 -7.13 14.98
C ILE A 385 -3.78 -7.39 13.46
N LEU A 386 -4.21 -8.58 13.06
CA LEU A 386 -4.45 -8.96 11.65
C LEU A 386 -5.65 -8.26 11.00
N MET A 387 -6.44 -7.52 11.76
CA MET A 387 -7.66 -6.84 11.29
C MET A 387 -7.54 -5.31 11.30
N ASN A 388 -6.38 -4.78 11.70
CA ASN A 388 -6.18 -3.34 11.74
C ASN A 388 -5.87 -2.81 10.32
N PRO A 389 -6.65 -1.86 9.78
CA PRO A 389 -6.39 -1.25 8.48
C PRO A 389 -5.12 -0.38 8.43
N CYS A 390 -4.41 -0.20 9.55
CA CYS A 390 -3.19 0.59 9.67
C CYS A 390 -1.90 -0.19 9.37
N VAL A 391 -1.94 -1.27 8.59
CA VAL A 391 -0.72 -1.89 8.06
C VAL A 391 -0.10 -0.92 7.05
N GLU A 392 1.05 -0.33 7.41
CA GLU A 392 1.78 0.58 6.50
C GLU A 392 2.44 -0.15 5.34
N GLY A 393 2.74 -1.43 5.50
CA GLY A 393 3.43 -2.23 4.50
C GLY A 393 3.92 -3.55 5.08
N GLU A 394 4.78 -4.22 4.31
CA GLU A 394 5.48 -5.42 4.74
C GLU A 394 6.98 -5.14 4.81
N PHE A 395 7.66 -5.68 5.81
CA PHE A 395 9.10 -5.62 5.93
C PHE A 395 9.67 -7.04 5.88
N ASN A 396 10.58 -7.28 4.95
CA ASN A 396 11.22 -8.57 4.76
C ASN A 396 12.46 -8.67 5.64
N ILE A 397 12.61 -9.78 6.35
CA ILE A 397 13.81 -10.14 7.10
C ILE A 397 14.17 -11.61 6.85
N PRO A 398 15.44 -12.03 7.01
CA PRO A 398 15.79 -13.44 6.91
C PRO A 398 14.99 -14.33 7.86
N LYS A 399 14.42 -15.42 7.37
CA LYS A 399 13.59 -16.33 8.17
C LYS A 399 14.30 -16.86 9.40
N TYR A 400 15.63 -17.02 9.34
CA TYR A 400 16.37 -17.57 10.47
C TYR A 400 16.41 -16.62 11.69
N TRP A 401 16.24 -15.29 11.51
CA TRP A 401 16.17 -14.36 12.64
C TRP A 401 14.90 -14.54 13.49
N VAL A 402 13.85 -15.03 12.87
CA VAL A 402 12.57 -15.36 13.53
C VAL A 402 12.28 -16.85 13.55
N ARG A 403 13.33 -17.70 13.41
CA ARG A 403 13.18 -19.15 13.37
C ARG A 403 12.58 -19.68 14.67
N GLY A 404 11.51 -20.48 14.54
CA GLY A 404 10.79 -21.02 15.69
C GLY A 404 9.82 -20.06 16.38
N ILE A 405 9.72 -18.82 15.87
CA ILE A 405 8.78 -17.83 16.34
C ILE A 405 7.61 -17.76 15.35
N LYS A 406 6.40 -18.11 15.80
CA LYS A 406 5.19 -17.96 15.00
C LYS A 406 4.57 -16.59 15.28
N ASP A 407 3.88 -16.05 14.29
CA ASP A 407 3.07 -14.83 14.41
C ASP A 407 3.86 -13.60 14.89
N CYS A 408 4.86 -13.18 14.09
CA CYS A 408 5.57 -11.92 14.28
C CYS A 408 4.98 -10.79 13.46
N PHE A 409 5.12 -9.59 14.00
CA PHE A 409 4.84 -8.34 13.30
C PHE A 409 5.86 -7.27 13.70
N ILE A 410 5.87 -6.17 12.98
CA ILE A 410 6.74 -5.04 13.28
C ILE A 410 5.91 -3.87 13.77
N LEU A 411 6.38 -3.24 14.85
CA LEU A 411 5.84 -2.01 15.38
C LEU A 411 6.83 -0.87 15.14
N LYS A 412 6.42 0.17 14.47
CA LYS A 412 7.21 1.38 14.30
C LYS A 412 7.13 2.23 15.56
N VAL A 413 8.28 2.58 16.10
CA VAL A 413 8.39 3.31 17.36
C VAL A 413 8.06 4.78 17.16
N LYS A 414 7.27 5.33 18.08
CA LYS A 414 7.02 6.77 18.21
C LYS A 414 7.46 7.26 19.58
N GLY A 415 8.28 8.30 19.59
CA GLY A 415 8.79 8.94 20.80
C GLY A 415 10.02 8.26 21.38
N ASP A 416 10.51 8.82 22.51
CA ASP A 416 11.80 8.52 23.11
C ASP A 416 11.73 7.75 24.44
N SER A 417 10.58 7.16 24.76
CA SER A 417 10.35 6.51 26.06
C SER A 417 11.22 5.28 26.32
N MET A 418 11.83 4.70 25.29
CA MET A 418 12.64 3.49 25.36
C MET A 418 14.10 3.70 24.93
N ILE A 419 14.59 4.96 24.90
CA ILE A 419 15.93 5.31 24.44
C ILE A 419 17.04 4.65 25.26
N GLY A 420 16.84 4.42 26.56
CA GLY A 420 17.78 3.70 27.43
C GLY A 420 17.90 2.20 27.11
N ALA A 421 16.95 1.64 26.36
CA ALA A 421 17.01 0.29 25.79
C ALA A 421 17.54 0.29 24.34
N ASN A 422 18.12 1.42 23.89
CA ASN A 422 18.60 1.61 22.52
C ASN A 422 17.49 1.45 21.47
N ILE A 423 16.27 1.92 21.80
CA ILE A 423 15.12 1.99 20.89
C ILE A 423 14.75 3.46 20.75
N GLU A 424 14.87 3.99 19.55
CA GLU A 424 14.71 5.40 19.22
C GLU A 424 13.46 5.65 18.39
N ASP A 425 13.08 6.91 18.27
CA ASP A 425 11.94 7.31 17.41
C ASP A 425 12.22 6.94 15.95
N GLY A 426 11.25 6.30 15.31
CA GLY A 426 11.37 5.80 13.94
C GLY A 426 11.93 4.38 13.79
N ASP A 427 12.50 3.79 14.85
CA ASP A 427 12.95 2.41 14.83
C ASP A 427 11.78 1.43 14.59
N HIS A 428 12.11 0.26 14.05
CA HIS A 428 11.16 -0.83 13.82
C HIS A 428 11.45 -1.97 14.79
N VAL A 429 10.49 -2.30 15.68
CA VAL A 429 10.66 -3.38 16.65
C VAL A 429 9.88 -4.61 16.21
N VAL A 430 10.60 -5.73 16.09
CA VAL A 430 10.00 -7.03 15.77
C VAL A 430 9.37 -7.60 17.03
N ILE A 431 8.06 -7.77 17.01
CA ILE A 431 7.25 -8.25 18.13
C ILE A 431 6.79 -9.68 17.85
N LYS A 432 7.07 -10.59 18.76
CA LYS A 432 6.45 -11.90 18.81
C LYS A 432 5.10 -11.77 19.50
N ARG A 433 4.03 -12.17 18.83
CA ARG A 433 2.68 -12.16 19.42
C ARG A 433 2.58 -13.21 20.53
N GLN A 434 2.37 -12.77 21.74
CA GLN A 434 2.06 -13.63 22.89
C GLN A 434 1.47 -12.79 24.03
N GLN A 435 0.55 -13.39 24.80
CA GLN A 435 -0.12 -12.69 25.90
C GLN A 435 0.65 -12.76 27.22
N MET A 436 1.66 -13.61 27.32
CA MET A 436 2.49 -13.75 28.51
C MET A 436 3.91 -13.26 28.22
N ALA A 437 4.51 -12.61 29.19
CA ALA A 437 5.89 -12.11 29.13
C ALA A 437 6.60 -12.38 30.44
N GLU A 438 7.92 -12.48 30.36
CA GLU A 438 8.80 -12.69 31.52
C GLU A 438 9.22 -11.37 32.13
N ASN A 439 9.69 -11.43 33.37
CA ASN A 439 10.22 -10.26 34.06
C ASN A 439 11.42 -9.70 33.32
N LYS A 440 11.42 -8.40 33.06
CA LYS A 440 12.40 -7.62 32.29
C LYS A 440 12.26 -7.71 30.76
N ASP A 441 11.26 -8.40 30.23
CA ASP A 441 10.98 -8.33 28.80
C ASP A 441 10.60 -6.91 28.36
N ILE A 442 10.95 -6.54 27.13
CA ILE A 442 10.38 -5.38 26.47
C ILE A 442 9.08 -5.85 25.81
N VAL A 443 7.98 -5.27 26.22
CA VAL A 443 6.63 -5.68 25.81
C VAL A 443 5.92 -4.58 25.02
N ALA A 444 5.20 -4.99 24.00
CA ALA A 444 4.17 -4.18 23.40
C ALA A 444 2.88 -4.39 24.21
N VAL A 445 2.38 -3.31 24.78
CA VAL A 445 1.18 -3.32 25.65
C VAL A 445 0.16 -2.38 25.05
N ASN A 446 -1.09 -2.84 25.05
CA ASN A 446 -2.22 -1.99 24.81
C ASN A 446 -2.63 -1.31 26.13
N LEU A 447 -2.59 0.02 26.12
CA LEU A 447 -3.06 0.87 27.20
C LEU A 447 -4.17 1.76 26.66
N GLU A 448 -5.39 1.61 27.17
CA GLU A 448 -6.54 2.46 26.85
C GLU A 448 -6.73 2.73 25.34
N GLY A 449 -6.38 1.78 24.50
CA GLY A 449 -6.61 1.92 23.07
C GLY A 449 -5.38 2.23 22.21
N SER A 450 -4.23 2.47 22.81
CA SER A 450 -3.00 2.68 22.05
C SER A 450 -1.90 1.69 22.44
N ALA A 451 -1.09 1.27 21.47
CA ALA A 451 0.05 0.40 21.71
C ALA A 451 1.26 1.20 22.18
N THR A 452 1.91 0.75 23.23
CA THR A 452 3.16 1.32 23.72
C THR A 452 4.19 0.25 24.01
N LEU A 453 5.48 0.60 23.89
CA LEU A 453 6.60 -0.26 24.28
C LEU A 453 7.09 0.16 25.66
N LYS A 454 7.25 -0.81 26.55
CA LYS A 454 7.80 -0.62 27.89
C LYS A 454 8.55 -1.87 28.35
N ARG A 455 9.37 -1.74 29.37
CA ARG A 455 9.96 -2.90 30.06
C ARG A 455 9.02 -3.38 31.15
N LEU A 456 8.68 -4.65 31.11
CA LEU A 456 7.86 -5.28 32.15
C LEU A 456 8.71 -5.57 33.40
N LEU A 457 8.31 -5.07 34.55
CA LEU A 457 8.86 -5.44 35.84
C LEU A 457 7.78 -6.11 36.68
N ILE A 458 7.99 -7.38 37.03
CA ILE A 458 7.11 -8.16 37.90
C ILE A 458 7.66 -8.06 39.33
N LYS A 459 6.90 -7.43 40.21
CA LYS A 459 7.20 -7.26 41.64
C LYS A 459 6.24 -8.08 42.47
N LYS A 460 6.53 -8.27 43.77
CA LYS A 460 5.60 -8.92 44.71
C LYS A 460 4.27 -8.17 44.83
N SER A 461 4.25 -6.87 44.58
CA SER A 461 3.08 -5.98 44.64
C SER A 461 2.31 -5.87 43.34
N GLY A 462 2.71 -6.53 42.24
CA GLY A 462 2.08 -6.43 40.93
C GLY A 462 3.05 -6.18 39.79
N ALA A 463 2.54 -5.99 38.59
CA ALA A 463 3.33 -5.73 37.39
C ALA A 463 3.41 -4.22 37.10
N VAL A 464 4.57 -3.75 36.70
CA VAL A 464 4.83 -2.35 36.40
C VAL A 464 5.48 -2.25 35.03
N LEU A 465 5.02 -1.33 34.21
CA LEU A 465 5.59 -0.99 32.92
C LEU A 465 6.59 0.16 33.09
N MET A 466 7.86 -0.16 32.94
CA MET A 466 8.94 0.79 33.12
C MET A 466 9.35 1.39 31.79
N PRO A 467 9.34 2.73 31.65
CA PRO A 467 10.01 3.39 30.55
C PRO A 467 11.53 3.29 30.75
N GLU A 468 12.27 3.21 29.69
CA GLU A 468 13.75 3.26 29.66
C GLU A 468 14.25 4.70 29.38
N ASN A 469 13.49 5.68 29.87
CA ASN A 469 13.82 7.09 29.83
C ASN A 469 13.33 7.76 31.12
N LYS A 470 14.25 8.40 31.83
CA LYS A 470 13.98 9.07 33.12
C LYS A 470 12.95 10.20 33.04
N LYS A 471 12.64 10.70 31.85
CA LYS A 471 11.60 11.73 31.63
C LYS A 471 10.19 11.21 31.84
N TYR A 472 10.01 9.91 31.77
CA TYR A 472 8.68 9.25 31.86
C TYR A 472 8.52 8.53 33.19
N LYS A 473 7.29 8.51 33.71
CA LYS A 473 6.97 7.81 34.94
C LYS A 473 6.61 6.35 34.66
N PRO A 474 6.91 5.43 35.59
CA PRO A 474 6.42 4.07 35.53
C PRO A 474 4.88 4.03 35.54
N ILE A 475 4.31 3.02 34.87
CA ILE A 475 2.85 2.79 34.81
C ILE A 475 2.57 1.49 35.53
N GLU A 476 1.81 1.55 36.62
CA GLU A 476 1.34 0.37 37.34
C GLU A 476 0.19 -0.27 36.55
N ILE A 477 0.27 -1.58 36.34
CA ILE A 477 -0.80 -2.34 35.69
C ILE A 477 -1.86 -2.64 36.77
N LEU A 478 -2.95 -1.91 36.72
CA LEU A 478 -4.17 -2.24 37.46
C LEU A 478 -4.94 -3.32 36.67
N GLU A 479 -5.67 -4.20 37.36
CA GLU A 479 -6.30 -5.41 36.75
C GLU A 479 -7.24 -5.15 35.56
N GLU A 480 -7.71 -3.91 35.35
CA GLU A 480 -8.55 -3.51 34.23
C GLU A 480 -7.85 -2.42 33.39
N GLY A 481 -7.57 -2.70 32.11
CA GLY A 481 -7.15 -1.67 31.13
C GLY A 481 -5.82 -1.87 30.41
N ALA A 482 -4.98 -2.82 30.79
CA ALA A 482 -3.73 -3.12 30.08
C ALA A 482 -3.67 -4.57 29.60
N SER A 483 -3.33 -4.79 28.34
CA SER A 483 -3.12 -6.15 27.80
C SER A 483 -1.81 -6.25 27.04
N ILE A 484 -1.06 -7.34 27.30
CA ILE A 484 0.18 -7.62 26.55
C ILE A 484 -0.20 -8.09 25.15
N ILE A 485 0.30 -7.39 24.14
CA ILE A 485 0.14 -7.72 22.72
C ILE A 485 1.24 -8.69 22.28
N GLY A 486 2.45 -8.50 22.79
CA GLY A 486 3.58 -9.35 22.47
C GLY A 486 4.89 -8.88 23.11
N VAL A 487 5.94 -9.63 22.83
CA VAL A 487 7.30 -9.41 23.36
C VAL A 487 8.24 -9.04 22.22
N ALA A 488 9.07 -8.03 22.44
CA ALA A 488 10.09 -7.61 21.50
C ALA A 488 11.21 -8.66 21.39
N VAL A 489 11.49 -9.10 20.16
CA VAL A 489 12.52 -10.10 19.87
C VAL A 489 13.69 -9.53 19.06
N GLY A 490 13.48 -8.43 18.37
CA GLY A 490 14.50 -7.76 17.58
C GLY A 490 14.20 -6.28 17.34
N ILE A 491 15.23 -5.51 17.04
CA ILE A 491 15.12 -4.09 16.67
C ILE A 491 15.77 -3.92 15.30
N ILE A 492 15.12 -3.22 14.41
CA ILE A 492 15.65 -2.83 13.10
C ILE A 492 15.84 -1.33 13.12
N LYS A 493 17.08 -0.90 12.95
CA LYS A 493 17.48 0.50 12.91
C LYS A 493 17.85 0.89 11.49
N GLY A 494 17.36 2.02 11.00
CA GLY A 494 17.87 2.65 9.78
C GLY A 494 19.20 3.34 10.08
N LYS A 495 20.23 3.13 9.24
CA LYS A 495 21.54 3.77 9.35
C LYS A 495 21.80 4.72 8.20
#